data_cb054e7491d66e5bbfbc492581533da2
#
_entry.id   cb054e7491d66e5bbfbc492581533da2
#
_cell.length_a   1.000
_cell.length_b   1.000
_cell.length_c   1.000
_cell.angle_alpha   90.00
_cell.angle_beta   90.00
_cell.angle_gamma   90.00
#
_symmetry.space_group_name_H-M   'P 1'
#
loop_
_entity.id
_entity.type
_entity.pdbx_description
1 polymer ?
#
loop_
_entity_poly.entity_id
_entity_poly.type
_entity_poly.pdbx_seq_one_letter_code
_entity_poly.pdbx_strand_id
1 'polypeptide(L)'
;MTAKLPVTLPVVTKKERHESMLPYRYDLNYCTFSYSMAFWDWPRWEKEIDWMALHGINLALALTGTESVWYNVLNKLGYDKQNINEFISGPGFLAWWLMNNLEGWGGPNPDSWYTQQETLQKKIVKRMREYGIEPVLPGYAGMVPNNAKEKLGLNVSDPGRWCSYRRPAFLQPGDKRFEEISTLYYKELTKLYGKANFYAIDPFHEGGSTQGVNLDIAGKAIMNAMKKINPKAVWVAQAWQDNPRTKMIENLKTGDLLILDLHSECRPQWGDTSSEWYRKDGYRQHNWIYCMLLNFGGNVGLHGKMDAVINGFYDAKNDTHAGQTLQGVGITPEGIENNPVMYELTMELPWRAERFTKENWLNSYVKARYGVEDEIINKVWLLLGKGIYNSPKNLVQQGTHESVFCARPAEDVYQVSSWSEMKDYYNPQEVIEAARLMISVADKYKGNNNFEFDLTDILRQAIAEKGRLMQKSVTEAYRAGDKTLFEMASRHFLQLILLQDELLATR
;
A
#
# COMPACT_ATOMS: atom_id res chain seq x y z
N MET A 1 10.84 -13.66 5.03
CA MET A 1 11.05 -15.12 4.88
C MET A 1 12.55 -15.40 4.79
N THR A 2 13.13 -16.06 5.76
CA THR A 2 14.48 -16.64 5.64
C THR A 2 14.33 -18.14 5.59
N ALA A 3 13.86 -18.66 4.46
CA ALA A 3 13.90 -20.09 4.23
C ALA A 3 15.38 -20.52 4.25
N LYS A 4 15.78 -21.31 5.24
CA LYS A 4 17.07 -22.00 5.17
C LYS A 4 16.97 -23.00 4.01
N LEU A 5 17.67 -22.71 2.93
CA LEU A 5 17.78 -23.65 1.84
C LEU A 5 18.40 -24.97 2.38
N PRO A 6 17.86 -26.13 2.02
CA PRO A 6 18.46 -27.40 2.37
C PRO A 6 19.86 -27.49 1.75
N VAL A 7 20.78 -28.14 2.44
CA VAL A 7 22.15 -28.35 1.95
C VAL A 7 22.16 -29.05 0.59
N THR A 8 21.16 -29.91 0.34
CA THR A 8 20.94 -30.57 -0.95
C THR A 8 19.54 -30.26 -1.40
N LEU A 9 19.40 -29.67 -2.59
CA LEU A 9 18.09 -29.41 -3.17
C LEU A 9 17.39 -30.73 -3.50
N PRO A 10 16.07 -30.84 -3.26
CA PRO A 10 15.32 -32.04 -3.64
C PRO A 10 15.36 -32.25 -5.16
N VAL A 11 15.44 -33.50 -5.57
CA VAL A 11 15.39 -33.85 -7.00
C VAL A 11 13.97 -33.63 -7.50
N VAL A 12 13.83 -32.88 -8.58
CA VAL A 12 12.55 -32.72 -9.27
C VAL A 12 12.24 -34.01 -10.04
N THR A 13 11.33 -34.82 -9.51
CA THR A 13 10.94 -36.09 -10.10
C THR A 13 9.89 -35.97 -11.19
N LYS A 14 9.10 -34.90 -11.17
CA LYS A 14 8.03 -34.63 -12.14
C LYS A 14 8.05 -33.14 -12.53
N LYS A 15 7.99 -32.87 -13.83
CA LYS A 15 7.83 -31.50 -14.32
C LYS A 15 6.42 -31.04 -14.04
N GLU A 16 6.29 -29.96 -13.28
CA GLU A 16 5.01 -29.27 -13.04
C GLU A 16 5.03 -27.90 -13.70
N ARG A 17 3.88 -27.47 -14.21
CA ARG A 17 3.69 -26.15 -14.79
C ARG A 17 2.37 -25.59 -14.30
N HIS A 18 2.44 -24.42 -13.69
CA HIS A 18 1.26 -23.65 -13.31
C HIS A 18 1.29 -22.33 -14.07
N GLU A 19 0.12 -21.92 -14.56
CA GLU A 19 -0.06 -20.69 -15.30
C GLU A 19 -1.03 -19.79 -14.53
N SER A 20 -0.66 -18.51 -14.35
CA SER A 20 -1.57 -17.52 -13.78
C SER A 20 -2.69 -17.22 -14.77
N MET A 21 -3.92 -17.12 -14.28
CA MET A 21 -5.09 -16.79 -15.10
C MET A 21 -5.07 -15.35 -15.65
N LEU A 22 -4.33 -14.47 -14.99
CA LEU A 22 -4.28 -13.05 -15.29
C LEU A 22 -2.83 -12.60 -15.53
N PRO A 23 -2.59 -11.67 -16.48
CA PRO A 23 -1.22 -11.30 -16.85
C PRO A 23 -0.45 -10.55 -15.75
N TYR A 24 -1.12 -9.78 -14.89
CA TYR A 24 -0.44 -8.93 -13.91
C TYR A 24 -0.64 -9.38 -12.47
N ARG A 25 0.43 -9.34 -11.69
CA ARG A 25 0.50 -9.39 -10.23
C ARG A 25 1.24 -8.14 -9.80
N TYR A 26 0.49 -7.19 -9.25
CA TYR A 26 0.96 -5.84 -8.95
C TYR A 26 1.32 -5.69 -7.47
N ASP A 27 2.33 -4.86 -7.18
CA ASP A 27 2.72 -4.53 -5.82
C ASP A 27 3.01 -3.05 -5.62
N LEU A 28 2.76 -2.60 -4.40
CA LEU A 28 3.02 -1.29 -3.80
C LEU A 28 1.99 -0.21 -4.12
N ASN A 29 1.94 0.73 -3.17
CA ASN A 29 1.18 1.97 -3.20
C ASN A 29 2.16 3.14 -3.07
N TYR A 30 1.81 4.33 -3.48
CA TYR A 30 2.61 5.54 -3.21
C TYR A 30 2.89 5.69 -1.71
N CYS A 31 1.86 5.54 -0.87
CA CYS A 31 1.98 5.72 0.58
C CYS A 31 2.99 4.80 1.23
N THR A 32 3.20 3.59 0.67
CA THR A 32 4.20 2.63 1.17
C THR A 32 5.60 3.23 1.22
N PHE A 33 5.94 4.08 0.22
CA PHE A 33 7.24 4.73 0.14
C PHE A 33 7.50 5.75 1.26
N SER A 34 6.46 6.28 1.86
CA SER A 34 6.59 7.21 3.00
C SER A 34 6.34 6.57 4.35
N TYR A 35 5.39 5.64 4.47
CA TYR A 35 5.11 4.95 5.73
C TYR A 35 6.14 3.88 6.11
N SER A 36 6.65 3.11 5.14
CA SER A 36 7.57 2.00 5.40
C SER A 36 8.95 2.21 4.81
N MET A 37 9.04 2.75 3.59
CA MET A 37 10.26 2.68 2.78
C MET A 37 11.09 3.96 2.74
N ALA A 38 10.69 5.03 3.47
CA ALA A 38 11.29 6.36 3.37
C ALA A 38 12.83 6.37 3.52
N PHE A 39 13.37 5.47 4.36
CA PHE A 39 14.79 5.40 4.67
C PHE A 39 15.40 4.03 4.40
N TRP A 40 14.75 3.20 3.58
CA TRP A 40 15.31 1.91 3.24
C TRP A 40 16.62 2.03 2.46
N ASP A 41 17.58 1.22 2.85
CA ASP A 41 18.82 1.00 2.14
C ASP A 41 18.71 -0.15 1.13
N TRP A 42 19.80 -0.41 0.40
CA TRP A 42 19.82 -1.48 -0.59
C TRP A 42 19.57 -2.89 0.03
N PRO A 43 20.18 -3.30 1.14
CA PRO A 43 19.92 -4.60 1.76
C PRO A 43 18.44 -4.84 2.08
N ARG A 44 17.70 -3.81 2.49
CA ARG A 44 16.26 -3.94 2.76
C ARG A 44 15.44 -4.01 1.47
N TRP A 45 15.76 -3.19 0.48
CA TRP A 45 15.13 -3.25 -0.84
C TRP A 45 15.38 -4.57 -1.56
N GLU A 46 16.58 -5.12 -1.48
CA GLU A 46 16.93 -6.42 -2.08
C GLU A 46 16.04 -7.53 -1.54
N LYS A 47 15.82 -7.57 -0.22
CA LYS A 47 14.90 -8.54 0.40
C LYS A 47 13.46 -8.39 -0.07
N GLU A 48 12.99 -7.15 -0.25
CA GLU A 48 11.64 -6.89 -0.73
C GLU A 48 11.45 -7.37 -2.17
N ILE A 49 12.40 -7.06 -3.06
CA ILE A 49 12.35 -7.49 -4.45
C ILE A 49 12.44 -9.03 -4.55
N ASP A 50 13.25 -9.67 -3.71
CA ASP A 50 13.32 -11.12 -3.62
C ASP A 50 11.99 -11.71 -3.14
N TRP A 51 11.31 -11.07 -2.18
CA TRP A 51 9.98 -11.44 -1.74
C TRP A 51 8.95 -11.29 -2.87
N MET A 52 8.96 -10.18 -3.59
CA MET A 52 8.10 -9.96 -4.76
C MET A 52 8.27 -11.08 -5.79
N ALA A 53 9.51 -11.44 -6.11
CA ALA A 53 9.81 -12.49 -7.08
C ALA A 53 9.29 -13.86 -6.63
N LEU A 54 9.45 -14.21 -5.34
CA LEU A 54 8.97 -15.46 -4.76
C LEU A 54 7.43 -15.56 -4.74
N HIS A 55 6.72 -14.43 -4.73
CA HIS A 55 5.25 -14.35 -4.79
C HIS A 55 4.72 -14.18 -6.22
N GLY A 56 5.60 -14.26 -7.22
CA GLY A 56 5.23 -14.17 -8.62
C GLY A 56 4.78 -12.79 -9.07
N ILE A 57 5.09 -11.74 -8.31
CA ILE A 57 4.85 -10.34 -8.70
C ILE A 57 5.68 -10.03 -9.94
N ASN A 58 5.04 -9.41 -10.93
CA ASN A 58 5.69 -9.08 -12.20
C ASN A 58 5.48 -7.62 -12.64
N LEU A 59 4.83 -6.81 -11.79
CA LEU A 59 4.61 -5.38 -12.01
C LEU A 59 4.66 -4.69 -10.63
N ALA A 60 5.54 -3.70 -10.42
CA ALA A 60 5.67 -3.06 -9.13
C ALA A 60 6.01 -1.57 -9.24
N LEU A 61 5.44 -0.75 -8.33
CA LEU A 61 5.72 0.68 -8.27
C LEU A 61 7.17 0.95 -7.84
N ALA A 62 7.84 1.91 -8.48
CA ALA A 62 9.25 2.22 -8.24
C ALA A 62 9.49 3.74 -8.22
N LEU A 63 9.18 4.37 -7.10
CA LEU A 63 9.20 5.84 -6.94
C LEU A 63 10.53 6.40 -6.40
N THR A 64 11.36 5.59 -5.77
CA THR A 64 12.65 6.02 -5.20
C THR A 64 13.46 6.84 -6.21
N GLY A 65 14.07 7.93 -5.77
CA GLY A 65 14.93 8.76 -6.64
C GLY A 65 14.19 9.63 -7.65
N THR A 66 12.86 9.73 -7.60
CA THR A 66 12.07 10.63 -8.46
C THR A 66 12.40 12.10 -8.17
N GLU A 67 12.73 12.42 -6.95
CA GLU A 67 13.21 13.74 -6.53
C GLU A 67 14.48 14.16 -7.28
N SER A 68 15.35 13.23 -7.64
CA SER A 68 16.56 13.51 -8.46
C SER A 68 16.19 13.86 -9.91
N VAL A 69 15.15 13.22 -10.46
CA VAL A 69 14.60 13.60 -11.77
C VAL A 69 14.10 15.04 -11.75
N TRP A 70 13.28 15.39 -10.76
CA TRP A 70 12.73 16.73 -10.61
C TRP A 70 13.81 17.77 -10.32
N TYR A 71 14.81 17.47 -9.52
CA TYR A 71 15.96 18.34 -9.29
C TYR A 71 16.64 18.70 -10.62
N ASN A 72 16.91 17.71 -11.47
CA ASN A 72 17.53 17.93 -12.77
C ASN A 72 16.63 18.71 -13.73
N VAL A 73 15.33 18.43 -13.75
CA VAL A 73 14.34 19.15 -14.58
C VAL A 73 14.27 20.61 -14.19
N LEU A 74 14.12 20.91 -12.90
CA LEU A 74 13.99 22.29 -12.40
C LEU A 74 15.27 23.10 -12.62
N ASN A 75 16.45 22.51 -12.40
CA ASN A 75 17.72 23.15 -12.74
C ASN A 75 17.80 23.57 -14.23
N LYS A 76 17.36 22.68 -15.14
CA LYS A 76 17.35 22.97 -16.58
C LYS A 76 16.30 24.00 -16.99
N LEU A 77 15.25 24.16 -16.18
CA LEU A 77 14.25 25.21 -16.34
C LEU A 77 14.69 26.54 -15.73
N GLY A 78 15.87 26.62 -15.08
CA GLY A 78 16.44 27.83 -14.53
C GLY A 78 16.00 28.15 -13.08
N TYR A 79 15.47 27.19 -12.37
CA TYR A 79 15.20 27.33 -10.93
C TYR A 79 16.50 27.29 -10.14
N ASP A 80 16.61 28.17 -9.16
CA ASP A 80 17.70 28.14 -8.17
C ASP A 80 17.45 27.07 -7.10
N LYS A 81 18.49 26.76 -6.32
CA LYS A 81 18.45 25.74 -5.28
C LYS A 81 17.37 25.98 -4.21
N GLN A 82 17.12 27.24 -3.86
CA GLN A 82 16.11 27.58 -2.87
C GLN A 82 14.73 27.18 -3.38
N ASN A 83 14.37 27.55 -4.59
CA ASN A 83 13.08 27.22 -5.16
C ASN A 83 12.90 25.71 -5.39
N ILE A 84 13.97 25.00 -5.75
CA ILE A 84 13.94 23.53 -5.86
C ILE A 84 13.65 22.90 -4.48
N ASN A 85 14.32 23.38 -3.44
CA ASN A 85 14.11 22.89 -2.07
C ASN A 85 12.72 23.24 -1.51
N GLU A 86 12.11 24.33 -1.95
CA GLU A 86 10.75 24.73 -1.59
C GLU A 86 9.69 23.87 -2.31
N PHE A 87 10.02 23.23 -3.40
CA PHE A 87 9.11 22.39 -4.18
C PHE A 87 9.20 20.91 -3.81
N ILE A 88 10.41 20.35 -3.70
CA ILE A 88 10.61 18.91 -3.47
C ILE A 88 10.40 18.60 -1.99
N SER A 89 9.50 17.66 -1.72
CA SER A 89 9.21 17.22 -0.36
C SER A 89 10.29 16.28 0.20
N GLY A 90 10.38 16.24 1.54
CA GLY A 90 11.23 15.29 2.24
C GLY A 90 10.70 13.84 2.15
N PRO A 91 11.53 12.85 2.54
CA PRO A 91 11.23 11.43 2.31
C PRO A 91 9.96 10.94 2.99
N GLY A 92 9.62 11.45 4.17
CA GLY A 92 8.37 11.11 4.84
C GLY A 92 7.10 11.67 4.17
N PHE A 93 7.23 12.53 3.15
CA PHE A 93 6.12 13.16 2.42
C PHE A 93 6.20 12.97 0.90
N LEU A 94 7.17 12.18 0.43
CA LEU A 94 7.42 11.89 -0.99
C LEU A 94 6.16 11.37 -1.70
N ALA A 95 5.43 10.46 -1.07
CA ALA A 95 4.23 9.83 -1.61
C ALA A 95 3.17 10.88 -2.02
N TRP A 96 2.82 11.76 -1.10
CA TRP A 96 1.77 12.76 -1.33
C TRP A 96 2.24 13.89 -2.25
N TRP A 97 3.52 14.22 -2.25
CA TRP A 97 4.08 15.13 -3.23
C TRP A 97 3.95 14.56 -4.64
N LEU A 98 4.29 13.28 -4.85
CA LEU A 98 4.19 12.61 -6.15
C LEU A 98 2.74 12.38 -6.62
N MET A 99 1.79 12.29 -5.68
CA MET A 99 0.34 12.31 -5.98
C MET A 99 -0.22 13.73 -6.19
N ASN A 100 0.61 14.76 -6.25
CA ASN A 100 0.24 16.19 -6.38
C ASN A 100 -0.64 16.71 -5.23
N ASN A 101 -0.51 16.15 -4.03
CA ASN A 101 -1.31 16.53 -2.87
C ASN A 101 -0.67 17.66 -2.05
N LEU A 102 0.64 17.77 -2.03
CA LEU A 102 1.38 18.81 -1.29
C LEU A 102 2.67 19.20 -1.98
N GLU A 103 3.23 20.35 -1.61
CA GLU A 103 4.49 20.90 -2.13
C GLU A 103 5.44 21.22 -0.96
N GLY A 104 6.70 20.78 -1.08
CA GLY A 104 7.81 21.25 -0.26
C GLY A 104 7.78 20.93 1.23
N TRP A 105 6.98 19.99 1.69
CA TRP A 105 6.89 19.66 3.10
C TRP A 105 7.93 18.62 3.53
N GLY A 106 8.47 18.77 4.77
CA GLY A 106 9.42 17.81 5.34
C GLY A 106 10.84 17.90 4.78
N GLY A 107 11.13 18.91 3.97
CA GLY A 107 12.46 19.23 3.45
C GLY A 107 13.17 20.38 4.22
N PRO A 108 14.27 20.94 3.68
CA PRO A 108 14.92 20.54 2.42
C PRO A 108 15.75 19.25 2.55
N ASN A 109 15.85 18.52 1.45
CA ASN A 109 16.73 17.37 1.38
C ASN A 109 18.20 17.84 1.26
N PRO A 110 19.18 17.18 1.93
CA PRO A 110 20.58 17.46 1.72
C PRO A 110 21.02 17.04 0.31
N ASP A 111 22.06 17.70 -0.25
CA ASP A 111 22.52 17.42 -1.62
C ASP A 111 22.92 15.95 -1.84
N SER A 112 23.50 15.31 -0.82
CA SER A 112 23.85 13.89 -0.85
C SER A 112 22.66 12.98 -1.03
N TRP A 113 21.45 13.39 -0.58
CA TRP A 113 20.23 12.61 -0.70
C TRP A 113 19.89 12.29 -2.15
N TYR A 114 19.91 13.28 -3.02
CA TYR A 114 19.59 13.09 -4.42
C TYR A 114 20.49 12.05 -5.10
N THR A 115 21.80 12.12 -4.85
CA THR A 115 22.77 11.16 -5.42
C THR A 115 22.60 9.76 -4.82
N GLN A 116 22.31 9.67 -3.54
CA GLN A 116 22.07 8.39 -2.86
C GLN A 116 20.79 7.72 -3.38
N GLN A 117 19.69 8.46 -3.49
CA GLN A 117 18.42 7.93 -3.98
C GLN A 117 18.49 7.56 -5.48
N GLU A 118 19.19 8.32 -6.29
CA GLU A 118 19.47 7.97 -7.69
C GLU A 118 20.24 6.64 -7.78
N THR A 119 21.27 6.48 -6.96
CA THR A 119 22.09 5.26 -6.94
C THR A 119 21.25 4.05 -6.46
N LEU A 120 20.42 4.25 -5.44
CA LEU A 120 19.53 3.22 -4.91
C LEU A 120 18.51 2.78 -5.96
N GLN A 121 17.84 3.73 -6.63
CA GLN A 121 16.83 3.43 -7.64
C GLN A 121 17.42 2.67 -8.85
N LYS A 122 18.63 2.99 -9.26
CA LYS A 122 19.33 2.22 -10.31
C LYS A 122 19.48 0.75 -9.94
N LYS A 123 19.80 0.45 -8.68
CA LYS A 123 19.89 -0.93 -8.18
C LYS A 123 18.50 -1.61 -8.14
N ILE A 124 17.49 -0.90 -7.62
CA ILE A 124 16.10 -1.38 -7.54
C ILE A 124 15.58 -1.76 -8.93
N VAL A 125 15.61 -0.84 -9.88
CA VAL A 125 15.13 -1.07 -11.25
C VAL A 125 15.90 -2.19 -11.96
N LYS A 126 17.21 -2.26 -11.76
CA LYS A 126 18.03 -3.35 -12.30
C LYS A 126 17.61 -4.70 -11.76
N ARG A 127 17.48 -4.82 -10.43
CA ARG A 127 17.10 -6.08 -9.76
C ARG A 127 15.69 -6.53 -10.13
N MET A 128 14.73 -5.60 -10.17
CA MET A 128 13.36 -5.88 -10.64
C MET A 128 13.39 -6.51 -12.03
N ARG A 129 14.09 -5.88 -12.98
CA ARG A 129 14.18 -6.39 -14.37
C ARG A 129 14.88 -7.75 -14.46
N GLU A 130 15.91 -8.00 -13.65
CA GLU A 130 16.60 -9.30 -13.59
C GLU A 130 15.65 -10.43 -13.20
N TYR A 131 14.62 -10.13 -12.40
CA TYR A 131 13.59 -11.11 -12.00
C TYR A 131 12.32 -11.06 -12.87
N GLY A 132 12.31 -10.26 -13.94
CA GLY A 132 11.13 -10.12 -14.80
C GLY A 132 10.00 -9.31 -14.17
N ILE A 133 10.30 -8.50 -13.16
CA ILE A 133 9.39 -7.53 -12.58
C ILE A 133 9.53 -6.23 -13.37
N GLU A 134 8.46 -5.81 -14.05
CA GLU A 134 8.45 -4.54 -14.77
C GLU A 134 8.24 -3.38 -13.78
N PRO A 135 9.17 -2.40 -13.72
CA PRO A 135 9.00 -1.25 -12.85
C PRO A 135 7.96 -0.26 -13.41
N VAL A 136 7.03 0.15 -12.56
CA VAL A 136 6.13 1.27 -12.84
C VAL A 136 6.80 2.55 -12.35
N LEU A 137 7.33 3.36 -13.27
CA LEU A 137 8.01 4.60 -12.92
C LEU A 137 7.02 5.77 -12.84
N PRO A 138 7.31 6.82 -12.06
CA PRO A 138 6.46 8.01 -12.02
C PRO A 138 6.43 8.73 -13.35
N GLY A 139 5.23 9.09 -13.80
CA GLY A 139 5.02 9.84 -15.01
C GLY A 139 4.75 11.33 -14.76
N TYR A 140 4.74 12.12 -15.84
CA TYR A 140 4.46 13.55 -15.77
C TYR A 140 2.97 13.82 -15.95
N ALA A 141 2.36 14.41 -14.93
CA ALA A 141 0.92 14.71 -14.90
C ALA A 141 0.58 16.19 -15.21
N GLY A 142 1.57 17.04 -15.38
CA GLY A 142 1.37 18.51 -15.43
C GLY A 142 1.73 19.21 -14.13
N MET A 143 2.27 18.51 -13.15
CA MET A 143 2.75 19.10 -11.90
C MET A 143 3.89 20.09 -12.17
N VAL A 144 3.80 21.28 -11.57
CA VAL A 144 4.86 22.30 -11.57
C VAL A 144 4.85 23.06 -10.25
N PRO A 145 5.96 23.71 -9.85
CA PRO A 145 5.99 24.56 -8.66
C PRO A 145 4.91 25.65 -8.69
N ASN A 146 4.38 26.00 -7.53
CA ASN A 146 3.36 27.04 -7.41
C ASN A 146 3.78 28.41 -7.95
N ASN A 147 5.07 28.70 -7.97
CA ASN A 147 5.63 29.93 -8.52
C ASN A 147 5.96 29.85 -10.03
N ALA A 148 5.51 28.78 -10.71
CA ALA A 148 5.83 28.58 -12.14
C ALA A 148 5.24 29.64 -13.07
N LYS A 149 4.12 30.27 -12.69
CA LYS A 149 3.57 31.42 -13.40
C LYS A 149 4.50 32.62 -13.40
N GLU A 150 5.00 32.96 -12.22
CA GLU A 150 5.88 34.12 -12.00
C GLU A 150 7.29 33.88 -12.56
N LYS A 151 7.84 32.69 -12.35
CA LYS A 151 9.21 32.34 -12.76
C LYS A 151 9.36 32.02 -14.23
N LEU A 152 8.38 31.34 -14.82
CA LEU A 152 8.47 30.78 -16.18
C LEU A 152 7.41 31.33 -17.12
N GLY A 153 6.46 32.13 -16.65
CA GLY A 153 5.34 32.64 -17.44
C GLY A 153 4.35 31.55 -17.87
N LEU A 154 4.24 30.46 -17.13
CA LEU A 154 3.37 29.35 -17.47
C LEU A 154 1.91 29.64 -17.20
N ASN A 155 1.02 29.09 -18.03
CA ASN A 155 -0.41 29.08 -17.77
C ASN A 155 -0.77 27.90 -16.88
N VAL A 156 -1.02 28.17 -15.60
CA VAL A 156 -1.27 27.16 -14.57
C VAL A 156 -2.64 27.36 -13.93
N SER A 157 -3.24 26.26 -13.42
CA SER A 157 -4.34 26.27 -12.49
C SER A 157 -3.88 25.89 -11.09
N ASP A 158 -4.67 26.32 -10.09
CA ASP A 158 -4.46 25.96 -8.69
C ASP A 158 -5.40 24.81 -8.30
N PRO A 159 -4.90 23.60 -8.02
CA PRO A 159 -5.73 22.48 -7.57
C PRO A 159 -6.21 22.60 -6.11
N GLY A 160 -5.88 23.69 -5.41
CA GLY A 160 -6.33 23.96 -4.05
C GLY A 160 -5.44 23.34 -2.98
N ARG A 161 -6.06 22.82 -1.92
CA ARG A 161 -5.38 22.29 -0.74
C ARG A 161 -5.76 20.83 -0.48
N TRP A 162 -4.85 20.11 0.18
CA TRP A 162 -5.06 18.78 0.73
C TRP A 162 -4.66 18.80 2.21
N CYS A 163 -5.56 18.46 3.13
CA CYS A 163 -5.31 18.48 4.57
C CYS A 163 -4.57 19.77 5.05
N SER A 164 -5.02 20.93 4.56
CA SER A 164 -4.40 22.26 4.80
C SER A 164 -3.09 22.52 4.06
N TYR A 165 -2.44 21.53 3.45
CA TYR A 165 -1.26 21.74 2.61
C TYR A 165 -1.62 22.30 1.24
N ARG A 166 -0.80 23.21 0.72
CA ARG A 166 -0.95 23.71 -0.65
C ARG A 166 -0.52 22.63 -1.63
N ARG A 167 -1.35 22.37 -2.64
CA ARG A 167 -1.01 21.48 -3.75
C ARG A 167 -0.04 22.17 -4.72
N PRO A 168 0.83 21.43 -5.45
CA PRO A 168 1.55 21.97 -6.59
C PRO A 168 0.58 22.54 -7.62
N ALA A 169 1.02 23.53 -8.39
CA ALA A 169 0.25 24.04 -9.52
C ALA A 169 0.17 22.99 -10.64
N PHE A 170 -0.91 23.07 -11.40
CA PHE A 170 -1.13 22.22 -12.56
C PHE A 170 -0.95 23.02 -13.85
N LEU A 171 0.04 22.63 -14.67
CA LEU A 171 0.31 23.25 -15.98
C LEU A 171 -0.82 22.92 -16.95
N GLN A 172 -1.46 23.95 -17.51
CA GLN A 172 -2.55 23.76 -18.45
C GLN A 172 -2.10 22.99 -19.70
N PRO A 173 -2.83 21.96 -20.11
CA PRO A 173 -2.45 21.11 -21.25
C PRO A 173 -2.46 21.86 -22.60
N GLY A 174 -3.14 22.99 -22.67
CA GLY A 174 -3.10 23.89 -23.82
C GLY A 174 -1.90 24.86 -23.85
N ASP A 175 -1.09 24.90 -22.79
CA ASP A 175 0.16 25.67 -22.82
C ASP A 175 1.19 24.94 -23.70
N LYS A 176 1.77 25.66 -24.68
CA LYS A 176 2.78 25.11 -25.58
C LYS A 176 3.98 24.51 -24.86
N ARG A 177 4.26 24.96 -23.62
CA ARG A 177 5.36 24.45 -22.80
C ARG A 177 5.03 23.13 -22.08
N PHE A 178 3.77 22.67 -22.10
CA PHE A 178 3.42 21.36 -21.56
C PHE A 178 4.22 20.24 -22.22
N GLU A 179 4.31 20.27 -23.56
CA GLU A 179 5.07 19.27 -24.32
C GLU A 179 6.59 19.40 -24.08
N GLU A 180 7.10 20.63 -23.96
CA GLU A 180 8.52 20.89 -23.66
C GLU A 180 8.92 20.31 -22.31
N ILE A 181 8.16 20.66 -21.25
CA ILE A 181 8.46 20.24 -19.88
C ILE A 181 8.26 18.74 -19.70
N SER A 182 7.19 18.16 -20.23
CA SER A 182 6.98 16.71 -20.19
C SER A 182 8.09 15.95 -20.94
N THR A 183 8.52 16.44 -22.09
CA THR A 183 9.63 15.85 -22.84
C THR A 183 10.94 15.91 -22.04
N LEU A 184 11.21 17.04 -21.38
CA LEU A 184 12.37 17.19 -20.51
C LEU A 184 12.32 16.21 -19.34
N TYR A 185 11.16 16.11 -18.67
CA TYR A 185 10.96 15.18 -17.56
C TYR A 185 11.26 13.73 -17.96
N TYR A 186 10.63 13.24 -19.04
CA TYR A 186 10.84 11.88 -19.51
C TYR A 186 12.26 11.61 -20.03
N LYS A 187 12.94 12.62 -20.59
CA LYS A 187 14.36 12.50 -20.95
C LYS A 187 15.24 12.30 -19.71
N GLU A 188 15.02 13.10 -18.65
CA GLU A 188 15.78 12.94 -17.41
C GLU A 188 15.46 11.60 -16.73
N LEU A 189 14.19 11.23 -16.63
CA LEU A 189 13.77 9.94 -16.09
C LEU A 189 14.44 8.76 -16.83
N THR A 190 14.38 8.78 -18.17
CA THR A 190 14.97 7.73 -19.00
C THR A 190 16.49 7.69 -18.91
N LYS A 191 17.13 8.86 -18.81
CA LYS A 191 18.57 8.95 -18.63
C LYS A 191 19.03 8.31 -17.32
N LEU A 192 18.26 8.49 -16.24
CA LEU A 192 18.62 7.98 -14.91
C LEU A 192 18.27 6.49 -14.76
N TYR A 193 17.07 6.06 -15.19
CA TYR A 193 16.53 4.75 -14.84
C TYR A 193 16.18 3.86 -16.03
N GLY A 194 16.47 4.32 -17.25
CA GLY A 194 16.17 3.60 -18.48
C GLY A 194 14.71 3.77 -18.91
N LYS A 195 14.35 3.14 -20.03
CA LYS A 195 12.97 3.15 -20.54
C LYS A 195 12.07 2.25 -19.67
N ALA A 196 10.83 2.68 -19.48
CA ALA A 196 9.78 1.88 -18.88
C ALA A 196 8.58 1.75 -19.82
N ASN A 197 7.75 0.72 -19.59
CA ASN A 197 6.50 0.54 -20.32
C ASN A 197 5.30 1.04 -19.49
N PHE A 198 5.45 1.20 -18.18
CA PHE A 198 4.38 1.60 -17.27
C PHE A 198 4.78 2.86 -16.51
N TYR A 199 3.85 3.81 -16.45
CA TYR A 199 4.05 5.08 -15.74
C TYR A 199 2.88 5.38 -14.83
N ALA A 200 3.15 5.56 -13.52
CA ALA A 200 2.16 5.93 -12.52
C ALA A 200 1.87 7.43 -12.58
N ILE A 201 0.61 7.80 -12.71
CA ILE A 201 0.17 9.19 -12.86
C ILE A 201 -1.21 9.35 -12.22
N ASP A 202 -1.33 10.25 -11.25
CA ASP A 202 -2.58 10.49 -10.49
C ASP A 202 -2.85 11.97 -10.27
N PRO A 203 -3.19 12.75 -11.33
CA PRO A 203 -3.50 14.16 -11.19
C PRO A 203 -4.82 14.37 -10.46
N PHE A 204 -4.89 15.45 -9.69
CA PHE A 204 -6.09 15.84 -8.91
C PHE A 204 -6.56 14.81 -7.89
N HIS A 205 -5.64 13.97 -7.41
CA HIS A 205 -5.91 12.92 -6.40
C HIS A 205 -6.55 13.53 -5.14
N GLU A 206 -7.46 12.78 -4.50
CA GLU A 206 -8.12 13.18 -3.24
C GLU A 206 -8.70 14.60 -3.24
N GLY A 207 -9.59 14.88 -4.16
CA GLY A 207 -10.35 16.13 -4.18
C GLY A 207 -9.60 17.34 -4.74
N GLY A 208 -8.50 17.14 -5.47
CA GLY A 208 -7.87 18.22 -6.22
C GLY A 208 -8.85 18.91 -7.17
N SER A 209 -8.90 20.26 -7.14
CA SER A 209 -9.80 21.04 -7.99
C SER A 209 -9.42 20.95 -9.46
N THR A 210 -10.41 20.68 -10.29
CA THR A 210 -10.28 20.67 -11.74
C THR A 210 -10.85 21.92 -12.39
N GLN A 211 -11.12 22.96 -11.59
CA GLN A 211 -11.69 24.21 -12.09
C GLN A 211 -10.79 24.85 -13.16
N GLY A 212 -11.38 25.20 -14.28
CA GLY A 212 -10.67 25.81 -15.40
C GLY A 212 -9.79 24.85 -16.21
N VAL A 213 -9.82 23.53 -15.93
CA VAL A 213 -9.07 22.52 -16.68
C VAL A 213 -10.00 21.74 -17.60
N ASN A 214 -9.66 21.66 -18.87
CA ASN A 214 -10.31 20.74 -19.79
C ASN A 214 -9.73 19.33 -19.60
N LEU A 215 -10.48 18.46 -18.92
CA LEU A 215 -10.01 17.13 -18.51
C LEU A 215 -9.75 16.20 -19.70
N ASP A 216 -10.53 16.28 -20.79
CA ASP A 216 -10.30 15.47 -21.99
C ASP A 216 -8.98 15.86 -22.66
N ILE A 217 -8.72 17.17 -22.81
CA ILE A 217 -7.46 17.67 -23.36
C ILE A 217 -6.29 17.27 -22.43
N ALA A 218 -6.48 17.36 -21.12
CA ALA A 218 -5.45 16.98 -20.14
C ALA A 218 -5.10 15.49 -20.24
N GLY A 219 -6.08 14.59 -20.26
CA GLY A 219 -5.84 13.15 -20.44
C GLY A 219 -5.09 12.84 -21.73
N LYS A 220 -5.50 13.45 -22.85
CA LYS A 220 -4.81 13.29 -24.14
C LYS A 220 -3.38 13.85 -24.13
N ALA A 221 -3.15 14.99 -23.50
CA ALA A 221 -1.82 15.59 -23.41
C ALA A 221 -0.86 14.72 -22.58
N ILE A 222 -1.32 14.21 -21.43
CA ILE A 222 -0.56 13.28 -20.59
C ILE A 222 -0.21 12.01 -21.39
N MET A 223 -1.20 11.39 -22.03
CA MET A 223 -1.00 10.18 -22.83
C MET A 223 -0.02 10.42 -23.98
N ASN A 224 -0.18 11.52 -24.73
CA ASN A 224 0.70 11.86 -25.84
C ASN A 224 2.15 12.08 -25.38
N ALA A 225 2.35 12.72 -24.23
CA ALA A 225 3.68 12.94 -23.66
C ALA A 225 4.41 11.61 -23.37
N MET A 226 3.71 10.62 -22.79
CA MET A 226 4.26 9.28 -22.57
C MET A 226 4.53 8.55 -23.89
N LYS A 227 3.55 8.52 -24.80
CA LYS A 227 3.64 7.80 -26.08
C LYS A 227 4.75 8.36 -26.99
N LYS A 228 5.09 9.64 -26.87
CA LYS A 228 6.19 10.27 -27.59
C LYS A 228 7.56 9.65 -27.21
N ILE A 229 7.72 9.25 -25.96
CA ILE A 229 8.95 8.63 -25.47
C ILE A 229 8.92 7.11 -25.66
N ASN A 230 7.79 6.47 -25.42
CA ASN A 230 7.58 5.06 -25.66
C ASN A 230 6.17 4.81 -26.21
N PRO A 231 6.04 4.48 -27.51
CA PRO A 231 4.72 4.20 -28.12
C PRO A 231 3.93 3.07 -27.45
N LYS A 232 4.61 2.20 -26.69
CA LYS A 232 4.00 1.12 -25.91
C LYS A 232 3.66 1.51 -24.46
N ALA A 233 3.92 2.78 -24.08
CA ALA A 233 3.69 3.22 -22.71
C ALA A 233 2.22 3.03 -22.29
N VAL A 234 2.02 2.58 -21.06
CA VAL A 234 0.73 2.39 -20.38
C VAL A 234 0.68 3.32 -19.19
N TRP A 235 -0.39 4.05 -19.07
CA TRP A 235 -0.67 4.88 -17.89
C TRP A 235 -1.26 3.99 -16.79
N VAL A 236 -0.58 3.89 -15.65
CA VAL A 236 -1.09 3.24 -14.44
C VAL A 236 -1.72 4.31 -13.54
N ALA A 237 -3.02 4.17 -13.27
CA ALA A 237 -3.79 5.13 -12.49
C ALA A 237 -4.40 4.46 -11.26
N GLN A 238 -4.38 5.14 -10.12
CA GLN A 238 -5.03 4.67 -8.90
C GLN A 238 -6.52 5.04 -8.91
N ALA A 239 -7.40 4.05 -8.73
CA ALA A 239 -8.81 4.28 -8.48
C ALA A 239 -9.02 4.50 -6.98
N TRP A 240 -9.20 5.75 -6.62
CA TRP A 240 -9.41 6.22 -5.26
C TRP A 240 -10.42 7.36 -5.23
N GLN A 241 -11.54 7.20 -4.53
CA GLN A 241 -12.67 8.12 -4.57
C GLN A 241 -13.14 8.32 -6.03
N ASP A 242 -13.14 9.54 -6.56
CA ASP A 242 -13.55 9.85 -7.93
C ASP A 242 -12.39 9.85 -8.96
N ASN A 243 -11.19 9.43 -8.56
CA ASN A 243 -10.06 9.24 -9.46
C ASN A 243 -10.04 7.81 -10.07
N PRO A 244 -9.49 7.65 -11.27
CA PRO A 244 -9.20 8.72 -12.24
C PRO A 244 -10.47 9.39 -12.71
N ARG A 245 -10.42 10.70 -12.94
CA ARG A 245 -11.61 11.47 -13.41
C ARG A 245 -12.15 10.91 -14.72
N THR A 246 -13.41 10.52 -14.76
CA THR A 246 -14.03 9.88 -15.94
C THR A 246 -13.77 10.65 -17.24
N LYS A 247 -13.99 11.98 -17.23
CA LYS A 247 -13.75 12.83 -18.42
C LYS A 247 -12.31 12.89 -18.88
N MET A 248 -11.35 12.54 -18.02
CA MET A 248 -9.92 12.50 -18.38
C MET A 248 -9.56 11.23 -19.13
N ILE A 249 -10.26 10.14 -18.87
CA ILE A 249 -9.93 8.82 -19.41
C ILE A 249 -10.88 8.32 -20.49
N GLU A 250 -12.10 8.82 -20.57
CA GLU A 250 -13.19 8.25 -21.41
C GLU A 250 -12.87 8.20 -22.92
N ASN A 251 -11.98 9.06 -23.41
CA ASN A 251 -11.58 9.11 -24.81
C ASN A 251 -10.17 8.55 -25.07
N LEU A 252 -9.54 7.92 -24.08
CA LEU A 252 -8.29 7.19 -24.26
C LEU A 252 -8.58 5.79 -24.82
N LYS A 253 -7.59 5.22 -25.52
CA LYS A 253 -7.74 3.89 -26.13
C LYS A 253 -7.69 2.80 -25.06
N THR A 254 -8.49 1.76 -25.24
CA THR A 254 -8.38 0.52 -24.47
C THR A 254 -6.95 0.00 -24.56
N GLY A 255 -6.37 -0.39 -23.42
CA GLY A 255 -4.99 -0.86 -23.34
C GLY A 255 -3.92 0.23 -23.14
N ASP A 256 -4.27 1.52 -23.32
CA ASP A 256 -3.37 2.63 -22.98
C ASP A 256 -3.37 2.92 -21.46
N LEU A 257 -4.38 2.42 -20.74
CA LEU A 257 -4.58 2.65 -19.32
C LEU A 257 -4.67 1.31 -18.57
N LEU A 258 -4.09 1.25 -17.39
CA LEU A 258 -4.22 0.17 -16.42
C LEU A 258 -4.64 0.78 -15.08
N ILE A 259 -5.84 0.50 -14.63
CA ILE A 259 -6.40 1.12 -13.43
C ILE A 259 -6.24 0.15 -12.25
N LEU A 260 -5.68 0.63 -11.15
CA LEU A 260 -5.58 -0.10 -9.90
C LEU A 260 -6.83 0.22 -9.06
N ASP A 261 -7.75 -0.72 -8.89
CA ASP A 261 -8.85 -0.59 -7.93
C ASP A 261 -8.31 -0.83 -6.53
N LEU A 262 -7.78 0.22 -5.89
CA LEU A 262 -6.91 0.12 -4.73
C LEU A 262 -7.54 -0.59 -3.54
N HIS A 263 -8.84 -0.48 -3.35
CA HIS A 263 -9.55 -0.94 -2.16
C HIS A 263 -10.72 -1.88 -2.52
N SER A 264 -10.44 -2.81 -3.43
CA SER A 264 -11.47 -3.72 -3.97
C SER A 264 -12.12 -4.62 -2.92
N GLU A 265 -11.43 -4.91 -1.82
CA GLU A 265 -11.95 -5.73 -0.73
C GLU A 265 -12.97 -5.01 0.17
N CYS A 266 -13.08 -3.67 0.05
CA CYS A 266 -13.96 -2.87 0.91
C CYS A 266 -14.79 -1.84 0.16
N ARG A 267 -14.16 -1.06 -0.73
CA ARG A 267 -14.79 0.02 -1.50
C ARG A 267 -14.52 -0.16 -3.00
N PRO A 268 -14.90 -1.31 -3.60
CA PRO A 268 -14.67 -1.57 -5.01
C PRO A 268 -15.36 -0.53 -5.89
N GLN A 269 -14.69 -0.11 -6.95
CA GLN A 269 -15.26 0.83 -7.92
C GLN A 269 -15.80 0.13 -9.19
N TRP A 270 -15.44 -1.14 -9.39
CA TRP A 270 -15.78 -1.89 -10.60
C TRP A 270 -17.28 -2.20 -10.72
N GLY A 271 -17.92 -3.05 -10.38
CA GLY A 271 -19.34 -3.36 -10.68
C GLY A 271 -20.22 -3.50 -9.43
N ASP A 272 -19.69 -3.33 -8.24
CA ASP A 272 -20.43 -3.51 -6.99
C ASP A 272 -21.24 -2.26 -6.62
N THR A 273 -22.54 -2.31 -6.90
CA THR A 273 -23.47 -1.21 -6.62
C THR A 273 -23.67 -0.91 -5.13
N SER A 274 -23.22 -1.78 -4.24
CA SER A 274 -23.26 -1.55 -2.77
C SER A 274 -22.08 -0.73 -2.28
N SER A 275 -21.04 -0.54 -3.10
CA SER A 275 -19.86 0.24 -2.76
C SER A 275 -20.15 1.73 -2.72
N GLU A 276 -19.65 2.42 -1.70
CA GLU A 276 -19.67 3.88 -1.61
C GLU A 276 -18.98 4.55 -2.82
N TRP A 277 -18.00 3.90 -3.41
CA TRP A 277 -17.22 4.43 -4.54
C TRP A 277 -17.62 3.83 -5.89
N TYR A 278 -18.77 3.18 -5.95
CA TYR A 278 -19.27 2.56 -7.18
C TYR A 278 -19.29 3.51 -8.37
N ARG A 279 -18.73 3.06 -9.48
CA ARG A 279 -18.77 3.76 -10.78
C ARG A 279 -19.81 3.11 -11.68
N LYS A 280 -20.87 3.85 -12.01
CA LYS A 280 -21.98 3.37 -12.85
C LYS A 280 -21.50 2.76 -14.17
N ASP A 281 -20.50 3.34 -14.80
CA ASP A 281 -19.96 2.91 -16.09
C ASP A 281 -18.62 2.16 -15.95
N GLY A 282 -18.29 1.71 -14.74
CA GLY A 282 -17.01 1.06 -14.44
C GLY A 282 -15.81 1.90 -14.89
N TYR A 283 -14.83 1.27 -15.47
CA TYR A 283 -13.61 1.93 -15.98
C TYR A 283 -13.65 2.23 -17.49
N ARG A 284 -14.83 2.37 -18.09
CA ARG A 284 -15.00 2.69 -19.51
C ARG A 284 -14.26 1.71 -20.43
N GLN A 285 -14.27 0.43 -20.10
CA GLN A 285 -13.59 -0.65 -20.83
C GLN A 285 -12.05 -0.55 -20.81
N HIS A 286 -11.48 0.24 -19.91
CA HIS A 286 -10.05 0.18 -19.66
C HIS A 286 -9.66 -1.04 -18.81
N ASN A 287 -8.44 -1.51 -19.02
CA ASN A 287 -7.86 -2.59 -18.23
C ASN A 287 -7.72 -2.18 -16.76
N TRP A 288 -7.96 -3.11 -15.85
CA TRP A 288 -7.85 -2.84 -14.43
C TRP A 288 -7.34 -4.05 -13.63
N ILE A 289 -6.91 -3.78 -12.40
CA ILE A 289 -6.37 -4.75 -11.44
C ILE A 289 -7.20 -4.71 -10.16
N TYR A 290 -7.63 -5.88 -9.68
CA TYR A 290 -8.25 -6.07 -8.36
C TYR A 290 -7.16 -5.95 -7.30
N CYS A 291 -7.18 -4.91 -6.45
CA CYS A 291 -6.16 -4.68 -5.43
C CYS A 291 -6.73 -4.78 -4.03
N MET A 292 -5.94 -5.35 -3.12
CA MET A 292 -6.17 -5.31 -1.68
C MET A 292 -5.32 -4.21 -1.06
N LEU A 293 -5.95 -3.25 -0.38
CA LEU A 293 -5.26 -2.20 0.38
C LEU A 293 -4.89 -2.68 1.79
N LEU A 294 -5.78 -3.40 2.44
CA LEU A 294 -5.69 -3.99 3.77
C LEU A 294 -5.86 -2.97 4.89
N ASN A 295 -4.91 -2.07 5.12
CA ASN A 295 -4.93 -1.10 6.20
C ASN A 295 -4.46 0.28 5.74
N PHE A 296 -4.75 1.29 6.55
CA PHE A 296 -4.37 2.67 6.29
C PHE A 296 -3.31 3.16 7.28
N GLY A 297 -2.61 4.23 6.88
CA GLY A 297 -1.72 4.97 7.77
C GLY A 297 -0.58 4.15 8.36
N GLY A 298 -0.21 3.02 7.73
CA GLY A 298 0.83 2.14 8.25
C GLY A 298 0.43 1.39 9.53
N ASN A 299 -0.87 1.24 9.83
CA ASN A 299 -1.37 0.46 10.97
C ASN A 299 -0.83 -0.98 10.91
N VAL A 300 -0.32 -1.46 12.03
CA VAL A 300 0.34 -2.78 12.11
C VAL A 300 -0.45 -3.82 12.95
N GLY A 301 -1.64 -3.48 13.43
CA GLY A 301 -2.51 -4.43 14.14
C GLY A 301 -2.94 -5.60 13.26
N LEU A 302 -3.26 -6.74 13.87
CA LEU A 302 -3.82 -7.88 13.13
C LEU A 302 -5.15 -7.45 12.50
N HIS A 303 -5.26 -7.60 11.19
CA HIS A 303 -6.46 -7.20 10.45
C HIS A 303 -6.56 -7.92 9.11
N GLY A 304 -7.78 -8.15 8.65
CA GLY A 304 -8.02 -8.64 7.31
C GLY A 304 -9.50 -8.78 6.98
N LYS A 305 -9.77 -9.00 5.69
CA LYS A 305 -11.10 -9.22 5.11
C LYS A 305 -11.07 -10.46 4.22
N MET A 306 -10.67 -11.63 4.79
CA MET A 306 -10.41 -12.84 3.99
C MET A 306 -11.59 -13.21 3.07
N ASP A 307 -12.81 -13.29 3.60
CA ASP A 307 -13.99 -13.62 2.79
C ASP A 307 -14.27 -12.56 1.72
N ALA A 308 -14.08 -11.28 2.04
CA ALA A 308 -14.29 -10.20 1.07
C ALA A 308 -13.25 -10.22 -0.05
N VAL A 309 -11.98 -10.52 0.26
CA VAL A 309 -10.90 -10.67 -0.72
C VAL A 309 -11.17 -11.84 -1.65
N ILE A 310 -11.48 -13.02 -1.11
CA ILE A 310 -11.77 -14.22 -1.91
C ILE A 310 -13.02 -13.98 -2.77
N ASN A 311 -14.14 -13.66 -2.14
CA ASN A 311 -15.42 -13.54 -2.84
C ASN A 311 -15.39 -12.38 -3.83
N GLY A 312 -14.88 -11.21 -3.44
CA GLY A 312 -14.79 -10.03 -4.30
C GLY A 312 -13.99 -10.27 -5.57
N PHE A 313 -12.87 -10.98 -5.49
CA PHE A 313 -12.08 -11.33 -6.67
C PHE A 313 -12.85 -12.23 -7.64
N TYR A 314 -13.47 -13.33 -7.16
CA TYR A 314 -14.22 -14.20 -8.04
C TYR A 314 -15.51 -13.58 -8.56
N ASP A 315 -16.15 -12.71 -7.80
CA ASP A 315 -17.28 -11.90 -8.26
C ASP A 315 -16.86 -10.97 -9.39
N ALA A 316 -15.74 -10.26 -9.23
CA ALA A 316 -15.17 -9.39 -10.25
C ALA A 316 -14.76 -10.17 -11.52
N LYS A 317 -14.10 -11.32 -11.35
CA LYS A 317 -13.68 -12.19 -12.46
C LYS A 317 -14.86 -12.69 -13.28
N ASN A 318 -15.97 -13.02 -12.62
CA ASN A 318 -17.15 -13.60 -13.24
C ASN A 318 -18.18 -12.54 -13.67
N ASP A 319 -17.96 -11.26 -13.36
CA ASP A 319 -18.82 -10.18 -13.83
C ASP A 319 -18.77 -10.06 -15.36
N THR A 320 -19.94 -9.91 -15.98
CA THR A 320 -20.08 -9.93 -17.45
C THR A 320 -19.42 -8.73 -18.15
N HIS A 321 -19.16 -7.65 -17.44
CA HIS A 321 -18.55 -6.41 -17.96
C HIS A 321 -17.13 -6.20 -17.37
N ALA A 322 -17.03 -6.13 -16.05
CA ALA A 322 -15.77 -5.87 -15.37
C ALA A 322 -14.75 -6.99 -15.55
N GLY A 323 -15.21 -8.25 -15.58
CA GLY A 323 -14.35 -9.42 -15.78
C GLY A 323 -13.66 -9.46 -17.14
N GLN A 324 -14.25 -8.83 -18.19
CA GLN A 324 -13.63 -8.80 -19.52
C GLN A 324 -12.35 -7.95 -19.56
N THR A 325 -12.24 -6.96 -18.69
CA THR A 325 -11.09 -6.03 -18.63
C THR A 325 -10.25 -6.19 -17.37
N LEU A 326 -10.60 -7.14 -16.51
CA LEU A 326 -9.77 -7.52 -15.36
C LEU A 326 -8.47 -8.17 -15.85
N GLN A 327 -7.33 -7.56 -15.55
CA GLN A 327 -6.02 -7.98 -16.04
C GLN A 327 -5.08 -8.47 -14.93
N GLY A 328 -5.48 -8.38 -13.66
CA GLY A 328 -4.56 -8.77 -12.60
C GLY A 328 -5.14 -8.74 -11.21
N VAL A 329 -4.29 -9.18 -10.28
CA VAL A 329 -4.47 -9.02 -8.84
C VAL A 329 -3.30 -8.21 -8.31
N GLY A 330 -3.54 -7.36 -7.33
CA GLY A 330 -2.51 -6.52 -6.71
C GLY A 330 -2.65 -6.42 -5.21
N ILE A 331 -1.56 -6.05 -4.59
CA ILE A 331 -1.51 -5.59 -3.21
C ILE A 331 -1.02 -4.15 -3.21
N THR A 332 -1.77 -3.29 -2.56
CA THR A 332 -1.51 -1.85 -2.55
C THR A 332 -1.49 -1.30 -1.12
N PRO A 333 -0.70 -1.92 -0.21
CA PRO A 333 -0.68 -1.56 1.20
C PRO A 333 -0.13 -0.15 1.38
N GLU A 334 -0.67 0.60 2.32
CA GLU A 334 -0.04 1.87 2.71
C GLU A 334 1.21 1.65 3.54
N GLY A 335 1.20 0.67 4.45
CA GLY A 335 2.38 0.20 5.17
C GLY A 335 2.51 -1.31 5.05
N ILE A 336 3.73 -1.81 5.08
CA ILE A 336 4.05 -3.24 5.01
C ILE A 336 4.63 -3.74 6.33
N GLU A 337 5.10 -4.98 6.36
CA GLU A 337 5.62 -5.67 7.55
C GLU A 337 4.53 -5.99 8.58
N ASN A 338 3.33 -6.26 8.10
CA ASN A 338 2.16 -6.64 8.89
C ASN A 338 1.34 -7.69 8.14
N ASN A 339 0.54 -8.46 8.85
CA ASN A 339 -0.48 -9.36 8.31
C ASN A 339 -0.05 -10.23 7.10
N PRO A 340 1.08 -10.96 7.17
CA PRO A 340 1.59 -11.71 6.01
C PRO A 340 0.58 -12.68 5.43
N VAL A 341 -0.31 -13.24 6.24
CA VAL A 341 -1.39 -14.15 5.79
C VAL A 341 -2.30 -13.52 4.73
N MET A 342 -2.55 -12.22 4.81
CA MET A 342 -3.42 -11.52 3.85
C MET A 342 -2.73 -11.30 2.52
N TYR A 343 -1.43 -11.02 2.52
CA TYR A 343 -0.63 -10.89 1.29
C TYR A 343 -0.48 -12.23 0.57
N GLU A 344 -0.19 -13.30 1.31
CA GLU A 344 -0.13 -14.67 0.79
C GLU A 344 -1.46 -15.07 0.14
N LEU A 345 -2.58 -14.85 0.85
CA LEU A 345 -3.92 -15.14 0.34
C LEU A 345 -4.19 -14.41 -0.98
N THR A 346 -3.91 -13.12 -1.01
CA THR A 346 -4.21 -12.29 -2.18
C THR A 346 -3.36 -12.67 -3.38
N MET A 347 -2.07 -12.94 -3.20
CA MET A 347 -1.16 -13.31 -4.27
C MET A 347 -1.39 -14.74 -4.80
N GLU A 348 -2.11 -15.59 -4.07
CA GLU A 348 -2.54 -16.90 -4.57
C GLU A 348 -3.79 -16.85 -5.48
N LEU A 349 -4.62 -15.81 -5.40
CA LEU A 349 -5.88 -15.71 -6.16
C LEU A 349 -5.70 -15.94 -7.68
N PRO A 350 -4.73 -15.30 -8.37
CA PRO A 350 -4.58 -15.45 -9.81
C PRO A 350 -4.10 -16.84 -10.26
N TRP A 351 -3.70 -17.71 -9.32
CA TRP A 351 -3.25 -19.08 -9.59
C TRP A 351 -4.32 -20.12 -9.31
N ARG A 352 -5.49 -19.73 -8.77
CA ARG A 352 -6.59 -20.63 -8.43
C ARG A 352 -7.79 -20.38 -9.34
N ALA A 353 -8.08 -21.31 -10.24
CA ALA A 353 -9.17 -21.18 -11.20
C ALA A 353 -10.54 -21.12 -10.53
N GLU A 354 -10.74 -21.89 -9.46
CA GLU A 354 -12.01 -22.07 -8.77
C GLU A 354 -12.00 -21.36 -7.41
N ARG A 355 -13.19 -20.84 -7.04
CA ARG A 355 -13.42 -20.26 -5.72
C ARG A 355 -13.20 -21.31 -4.63
N PHE A 356 -12.58 -20.91 -3.55
CA PHE A 356 -12.28 -21.75 -2.39
C PHE A 356 -12.76 -21.10 -1.09
N THR A 357 -12.84 -21.89 -0.02
CA THR A 357 -13.15 -21.37 1.31
C THR A 357 -11.86 -21.00 2.05
N LYS A 358 -11.94 -19.96 2.90
CA LYS A 358 -10.77 -19.55 3.70
C LYS A 358 -10.29 -20.65 4.65
N GLU A 359 -11.21 -21.50 5.17
CA GLU A 359 -10.87 -22.61 6.05
C GLU A 359 -9.96 -23.63 5.35
N ASN A 360 -10.31 -24.03 4.13
CA ASN A 360 -9.50 -24.94 3.33
C ASN A 360 -8.14 -24.32 2.98
N TRP A 361 -8.14 -23.03 2.69
CA TRP A 361 -6.91 -22.32 2.37
C TRP A 361 -6.00 -22.21 3.60
N LEU A 362 -6.54 -21.86 4.79
CA LEU A 362 -5.78 -21.74 6.04
C LEU A 362 -5.08 -23.04 6.43
N ASN A 363 -5.71 -24.20 6.23
CA ASN A 363 -5.07 -25.49 6.48
C ASN A 363 -3.83 -25.68 5.58
N SER A 364 -3.92 -25.29 4.31
CA SER A 364 -2.79 -25.33 3.38
C SER A 364 -1.71 -24.32 3.74
N TYR A 365 -2.11 -23.12 4.17
CA TYR A 365 -1.23 -22.05 4.62
C TYR A 365 -0.38 -22.48 5.82
N VAL A 366 -0.98 -23.10 6.85
CA VAL A 366 -0.25 -23.60 8.03
C VAL A 366 0.85 -24.58 7.61
N LYS A 367 0.52 -25.54 6.75
CA LYS A 367 1.49 -26.52 6.24
C LYS A 367 2.64 -25.85 5.48
N ALA A 368 2.31 -24.91 4.57
CA ALA A 368 3.31 -24.19 3.79
C ALA A 368 4.19 -23.28 4.66
N ARG A 369 3.59 -22.57 5.62
CA ARG A 369 4.29 -21.58 6.44
C ARG A 369 5.20 -22.19 7.50
N TYR A 370 4.79 -23.29 8.13
CA TYR A 370 5.55 -23.91 9.23
C TYR A 370 6.23 -25.23 8.83
N GLY A 371 5.93 -25.75 7.65
CA GLY A 371 6.53 -26.97 7.11
C GLY A 371 5.92 -28.28 7.63
N VAL A 372 4.86 -28.20 8.44
CA VAL A 372 4.18 -29.35 9.03
C VAL A 372 2.68 -29.10 9.17
N GLU A 373 1.90 -30.17 9.21
CA GLU A 373 0.51 -30.13 9.64
C GLU A 373 0.43 -30.22 11.16
N ASP A 374 -0.29 -29.30 11.79
CA ASP A 374 -0.45 -29.25 13.26
C ASP A 374 -1.88 -28.80 13.60
N GLU A 375 -2.61 -29.64 14.29
CA GLU A 375 -4.01 -29.40 14.65
C GLU A 375 -4.18 -28.17 15.55
N ILE A 376 -3.24 -27.93 16.47
CA ILE A 376 -3.29 -26.77 17.38
C ILE A 376 -3.08 -25.49 16.58
N ILE A 377 -2.07 -25.47 15.69
CA ILE A 377 -1.81 -24.28 14.86
C ILE A 377 -2.94 -24.08 13.85
N ASN A 378 -3.50 -25.14 13.26
CA ASN A 378 -4.69 -25.03 12.42
C ASN A 378 -5.85 -24.38 13.17
N LYS A 379 -6.09 -24.79 14.42
CA LYS A 379 -7.12 -24.18 15.28
C LYS A 379 -6.83 -22.68 15.54
N VAL A 380 -5.57 -22.30 15.77
CA VAL A 380 -5.17 -20.88 15.92
C VAL A 380 -5.60 -20.08 14.69
N TRP A 381 -5.19 -20.52 13.50
CA TRP A 381 -5.48 -19.79 12.27
C TRP A 381 -6.97 -19.77 11.91
N LEU A 382 -7.72 -20.82 12.24
CA LEU A 382 -9.18 -20.83 12.08
C LEU A 382 -9.88 -19.85 13.04
N LEU A 383 -9.41 -19.72 14.29
CA LEU A 383 -9.91 -18.70 15.22
C LEU A 383 -9.65 -17.29 14.70
N LEU A 384 -8.41 -17.00 14.29
CA LEU A 384 -8.04 -15.70 13.75
C LEU A 384 -8.75 -15.39 12.42
N GLY A 385 -8.86 -16.39 11.53
CA GLY A 385 -9.54 -16.25 10.24
C GLY A 385 -11.07 -16.12 10.36
N LYS A 386 -11.66 -16.56 11.44
CA LYS A 386 -13.09 -16.33 11.73
C LYS A 386 -13.34 -14.92 12.28
N GLY A 387 -12.43 -14.42 13.10
CA GLY A 387 -12.53 -13.18 13.85
C GLY A 387 -11.74 -12.03 13.21
N ILE A 388 -10.55 -11.75 13.74
CA ILE A 388 -9.77 -10.55 13.45
C ILE A 388 -9.35 -10.43 11.96
N TYR A 389 -9.13 -11.55 11.26
CA TYR A 389 -8.84 -11.57 9.81
C TYR A 389 -10.08 -11.64 8.92
N ASN A 390 -11.27 -11.45 9.46
CA ASN A 390 -12.50 -11.49 8.70
C ASN A 390 -13.45 -10.32 8.99
N SER A 391 -12.91 -9.11 8.97
CA SER A 391 -13.72 -7.90 9.07
C SER A 391 -14.80 -7.90 7.98
N PRO A 392 -16.04 -7.52 8.29
CA PRO A 392 -17.13 -7.43 7.31
C PRO A 392 -16.76 -6.50 6.13
N LYS A 393 -17.16 -6.89 4.92
CA LYS A 393 -16.90 -6.12 3.70
C LYS A 393 -17.34 -4.66 3.84
N ASN A 394 -18.55 -4.43 4.34
CA ASN A 394 -19.16 -3.10 4.43
C ASN A 394 -18.69 -2.29 5.64
N LEU A 395 -17.90 -2.87 6.51
CA LEU A 395 -17.28 -2.14 7.61
C LEU A 395 -16.04 -1.43 7.06
N VAL A 396 -16.17 -0.13 6.86
CA VAL A 396 -15.03 0.72 6.49
C VAL A 396 -14.17 0.92 7.71
N GLN A 397 -13.42 -0.11 8.04
CA GLN A 397 -12.40 -0.05 9.06
C GLN A 397 -11.04 -0.04 8.39
N GLN A 398 -10.22 0.87 8.82
CA GLN A 398 -8.93 1.17 8.22
C GLN A 398 -7.79 0.43 8.93
N GLY A 399 -8.05 -0.80 9.27
CA GLY A 399 -7.22 -1.64 10.11
C GLY A 399 -7.90 -1.90 11.46
N THR A 400 -7.34 -2.76 12.31
CA THR A 400 -7.71 -2.81 13.72
C THR A 400 -7.40 -1.48 14.36
N HIS A 401 -8.19 -1.09 15.38
CA HIS A 401 -7.77 0.03 16.19
C HIS A 401 -6.35 -0.22 16.73
N GLU A 402 -5.55 0.81 16.72
CA GLU A 402 -4.20 0.73 17.28
C GLU A 402 -4.24 0.44 18.78
N SER A 403 -3.14 -0.11 19.29
CA SER A 403 -3.00 -0.41 20.71
C SER A 403 -3.22 0.82 21.58
N VAL A 404 -3.99 0.68 22.66
CA VAL A 404 -4.19 1.72 23.66
C VAL A 404 -2.88 2.23 24.26
N PHE A 405 -1.81 1.45 24.18
CA PHE A 405 -0.47 1.87 24.63
C PHE A 405 0.14 2.98 23.76
N CYS A 406 -0.34 3.13 22.52
CA CYS A 406 0.06 4.21 21.61
C CYS A 406 -0.81 5.46 21.75
N ALA A 407 -1.89 5.40 22.53
CA ALA A 407 -2.77 6.53 22.75
C ALA A 407 -2.15 7.59 23.66
N ARG A 408 -2.55 8.84 23.46
CA ARG A 408 -2.29 9.86 24.49
C ARG A 408 -3.02 9.51 25.77
N PRO A 409 -2.40 9.60 26.95
CA PRO A 409 -3.06 9.34 28.21
C PRO A 409 -4.32 10.19 28.37
N ALA A 410 -5.44 9.52 28.59
CA ALA A 410 -6.75 10.14 28.80
C ALA A 410 -7.63 9.20 29.63
N GLU A 411 -8.63 9.76 30.32
CA GLU A 411 -9.62 8.92 31.01
C GLU A 411 -10.39 8.03 30.02
N ASP A 412 -10.89 8.62 28.93
CA ASP A 412 -11.53 7.89 27.85
C ASP A 412 -10.66 7.93 26.59
N VAL A 413 -10.29 6.78 26.11
CA VAL A 413 -9.58 6.62 24.85
C VAL A 413 -10.58 6.17 23.78
N TYR A 414 -11.04 7.09 22.95
CA TYR A 414 -11.99 6.81 21.85
C TYR A 414 -11.27 6.46 20.55
N GLN A 415 -10.08 6.97 20.38
CA GLN A 415 -9.32 6.85 19.15
C GLN A 415 -7.83 6.97 19.46
N VAL A 416 -7.02 6.12 18.84
CA VAL A 416 -5.56 6.16 18.97
C VAL A 416 -4.94 6.93 17.80
N SER A 417 -5.40 6.67 16.59
CA SER A 417 -4.99 7.39 15.38
C SER A 417 -6.18 8.03 14.67
N SER A 418 -5.92 8.93 13.71
CA SER A 418 -6.95 9.63 12.95
C SER A 418 -7.79 8.71 12.06
N TRP A 419 -7.29 7.53 11.75
CA TRP A 419 -7.82 6.63 10.74
C TRP A 419 -8.35 5.30 11.28
N SER A 420 -8.44 5.15 12.58
CA SER A 420 -8.88 3.92 13.22
C SER A 420 -9.92 4.21 14.29
N GLU A 421 -11.09 3.60 14.18
CA GLU A 421 -12.11 3.65 15.23
C GLU A 421 -11.86 2.53 16.26
N MET A 422 -12.12 2.82 17.55
CA MET A 422 -12.08 1.85 18.63
C MET A 422 -13.35 0.96 18.62
N LYS A 423 -13.60 0.29 17.48
CA LYS A 423 -14.79 -0.54 17.29
C LYS A 423 -14.41 -1.97 16.99
N ASP A 424 -14.85 -2.88 17.87
CA ASP A 424 -14.65 -4.31 17.66
C ASP A 424 -15.62 -4.87 16.62
N TYR A 425 -15.09 -5.59 15.64
CA TYR A 425 -15.83 -6.42 14.71
C TYR A 425 -15.59 -7.93 14.98
N TYR A 426 -14.76 -8.24 15.94
CA TYR A 426 -14.38 -9.59 16.37
C TYR A 426 -14.46 -9.71 17.88
N ASN A 427 -14.35 -10.94 18.40
CA ASN A 427 -14.26 -11.19 19.83
C ASN A 427 -12.79 -11.19 20.29
N PRO A 428 -12.35 -10.23 21.13
CA PRO A 428 -10.97 -10.17 21.62
C PRO A 428 -10.50 -11.45 22.34
N GLN A 429 -11.43 -12.21 22.94
CA GLN A 429 -11.07 -13.47 23.61
C GLN A 429 -10.59 -14.54 22.63
N GLU A 430 -10.99 -14.50 21.36
CA GLU A 430 -10.50 -15.42 20.33
C GLU A 430 -9.02 -15.16 20.04
N VAL A 431 -8.57 -13.91 20.03
CA VAL A 431 -7.14 -13.54 19.87
C VAL A 431 -6.32 -14.00 21.08
N ILE A 432 -6.85 -13.80 22.29
CA ILE A 432 -6.20 -14.24 23.53
C ILE A 432 -6.07 -15.77 23.57
N GLU A 433 -7.09 -16.49 23.14
CA GLU A 433 -7.07 -17.95 23.04
C GLU A 433 -6.08 -18.43 21.98
N ALA A 434 -6.06 -17.78 20.82
CA ALA A 434 -5.06 -18.05 19.77
C ALA A 434 -3.62 -17.89 20.30
N ALA A 435 -3.35 -16.82 21.05
CA ALA A 435 -2.05 -16.61 21.69
C ALA A 435 -1.69 -17.73 22.69
N ARG A 436 -2.63 -18.16 23.52
CA ARG A 436 -2.42 -19.28 24.47
C ARG A 436 -2.09 -20.58 23.74
N LEU A 437 -2.82 -20.90 22.67
CA LEU A 437 -2.57 -22.08 21.85
C LEU A 437 -1.21 -22.02 21.18
N MET A 438 -0.79 -20.87 20.65
CA MET A 438 0.57 -20.70 20.10
C MET A 438 1.65 -20.94 21.14
N ILE A 439 1.50 -20.37 22.36
CA ILE A 439 2.45 -20.61 23.46
C ILE A 439 2.53 -22.10 23.79
N SER A 440 1.41 -22.83 23.81
CA SER A 440 1.37 -24.24 24.21
C SER A 440 2.20 -25.16 23.31
N VAL A 441 2.53 -24.74 22.10
CA VAL A 441 3.33 -25.50 21.14
C VAL A 441 4.68 -24.84 20.83
N ALA A 442 5.04 -23.75 21.51
CA ALA A 442 6.19 -22.93 21.16
C ALA A 442 7.53 -23.72 21.19
N ASP A 443 7.72 -24.61 22.16
CA ASP A 443 8.93 -25.42 22.26
C ASP A 443 9.13 -26.33 21.04
N LYS A 444 8.05 -26.83 20.44
CA LYS A 444 8.09 -27.67 19.22
C LYS A 444 8.62 -26.90 18.01
N TYR A 445 8.40 -25.58 17.96
CA TYR A 445 8.72 -24.73 16.82
C TYR A 445 9.93 -23.81 17.07
N LYS A 446 10.68 -24.03 18.12
CA LYS A 446 11.89 -23.25 18.42
C LYS A 446 12.85 -23.24 17.24
N GLY A 447 13.22 -22.03 16.80
CA GLY A 447 14.10 -21.82 15.64
C GLY A 447 13.36 -21.82 14.28
N ASN A 448 12.03 -21.94 14.27
CA ASN A 448 11.22 -21.68 13.09
C ASN A 448 10.87 -20.17 13.03
N ASN A 449 11.58 -19.42 12.19
CA ASN A 449 11.45 -17.96 12.13
C ASN A 449 10.02 -17.50 11.82
N ASN A 450 9.26 -18.22 10.98
CA ASN A 450 7.89 -17.86 10.66
C ASN A 450 6.97 -18.02 11.87
N PHE A 451 7.15 -19.15 12.60
CA PHE A 451 6.38 -19.38 13.82
C PHE A 451 6.71 -18.35 14.90
N GLU A 452 7.97 -18.04 15.11
CA GLU A 452 8.41 -17.06 16.10
C GLU A 452 7.92 -15.64 15.77
N PHE A 453 7.89 -15.28 14.47
CA PHE A 453 7.29 -14.02 14.01
C PHE A 453 5.79 -13.97 14.34
N ASP A 454 5.04 -14.99 13.94
CA ASP A 454 3.59 -15.03 14.14
C ASP A 454 3.23 -15.11 15.61
N LEU A 455 3.99 -15.86 16.41
CA LEU A 455 3.82 -15.90 17.87
C LEU A 455 3.98 -14.52 18.49
N THR A 456 5.04 -13.78 18.10
CA THR A 456 5.29 -12.43 18.61
C THR A 456 4.15 -11.49 18.21
N ASP A 457 3.70 -11.55 16.96
CA ASP A 457 2.65 -10.65 16.43
C ASP A 457 1.27 -10.94 17.05
N ILE A 458 0.90 -12.21 17.22
CA ILE A 458 -0.34 -12.63 17.89
C ILE A 458 -0.30 -12.25 19.39
N LEU A 459 0.84 -12.45 20.06
CA LEU A 459 1.02 -12.03 21.46
C LEU A 459 0.92 -10.52 21.61
N ARG A 460 1.56 -9.76 20.72
CA ARG A 460 1.48 -8.30 20.68
C ARG A 460 0.01 -7.84 20.64
N GLN A 461 -0.80 -8.45 19.76
CA GLN A 461 -2.22 -8.12 19.67
C GLN A 461 -2.98 -8.54 20.95
N ALA A 462 -2.72 -9.73 21.49
CA ALA A 462 -3.39 -10.21 22.71
C ALA A 462 -3.07 -9.33 23.93
N ILE A 463 -1.83 -8.83 24.04
CA ILE A 463 -1.44 -7.89 25.11
C ILE A 463 -2.14 -6.55 24.91
N ALA A 464 -2.26 -6.06 23.68
CA ALA A 464 -2.99 -4.82 23.35
C ALA A 464 -4.48 -4.93 23.74
N GLU A 465 -5.14 -6.08 23.47
CA GLU A 465 -6.53 -6.33 23.90
C GLU A 465 -6.68 -6.32 25.43
N LYS A 466 -5.76 -6.96 26.13
CA LYS A 466 -5.72 -6.92 27.60
C LYS A 466 -5.47 -5.51 28.13
N GLY A 467 -4.58 -4.74 27.50
CA GLY A 467 -4.29 -3.35 27.86
C GLY A 467 -5.55 -2.48 27.75
N ARG A 468 -6.34 -2.64 26.70
CA ARG A 468 -7.59 -1.90 26.51
C ARG A 468 -8.61 -2.19 27.61
N LEU A 469 -8.79 -3.45 27.99
CA LEU A 469 -9.66 -3.83 29.08
C LEU A 469 -9.18 -3.26 30.43
N MET A 470 -7.87 -3.27 30.65
CA MET A 470 -7.28 -2.76 31.87
C MET A 470 -7.37 -1.25 31.98
N GLN A 471 -7.13 -0.51 30.86
CA GLN A 471 -7.31 0.93 30.82
C GLN A 471 -8.74 1.35 31.18
N LYS A 472 -9.74 0.62 30.67
CA LYS A 472 -11.14 0.83 31.04
C LYS A 472 -11.37 0.63 32.54
N SER A 473 -10.81 -0.43 33.13
CA SER A 473 -10.91 -0.68 34.58
C SER A 473 -10.24 0.44 35.42
N VAL A 474 -9.12 0.99 34.95
CA VAL A 474 -8.46 2.16 35.60
C VAL A 474 -9.42 3.36 35.62
N THR A 475 -10.03 3.68 34.48
CA THR A 475 -10.98 4.79 34.36
C THR A 475 -12.21 4.61 35.23
N GLU A 476 -12.81 3.40 35.22
CA GLU A 476 -14.00 3.08 36.03
C GLU A 476 -13.69 3.20 37.52
N ALA A 477 -12.56 2.66 37.98
CA ALA A 477 -12.12 2.76 39.37
C ALA A 477 -11.87 4.21 39.82
N TYR A 478 -11.23 5.02 38.94
CA TYR A 478 -11.02 6.45 39.18
C TYR A 478 -12.34 7.19 39.37
N ARG A 479 -13.30 7.00 38.48
CA ARG A 479 -14.62 7.65 38.54
C ARG A 479 -15.45 7.23 39.72
N ALA A 480 -15.30 5.97 40.15
CA ALA A 480 -15.97 5.44 41.34
C ALA A 480 -15.32 5.89 42.65
N GLY A 481 -14.14 6.51 42.62
CA GLY A 481 -13.36 6.86 43.79
C GLY A 481 -12.78 5.64 44.55
N ASP A 482 -12.74 4.46 43.88
CA ASP A 482 -12.17 3.23 44.43
C ASP A 482 -10.64 3.23 44.28
N LYS A 483 -9.98 3.77 45.31
CA LYS A 483 -8.52 3.92 45.35
C LYS A 483 -7.82 2.56 45.24
N THR A 484 -8.32 1.53 45.90
CA THR A 484 -7.69 0.19 45.92
C THR A 484 -7.71 -0.43 44.54
N LEU A 485 -8.88 -0.42 43.88
CA LEU A 485 -9.05 -0.95 42.53
C LEU A 485 -8.23 -0.12 41.52
N PHE A 486 -8.23 1.21 41.67
CA PHE A 486 -7.43 2.12 40.82
C PHE A 486 -5.92 1.81 40.87
N GLU A 487 -5.36 1.66 42.07
CA GLU A 487 -3.94 1.35 42.26
C GLU A 487 -3.60 -0.04 41.67
N MET A 488 -4.46 -1.03 41.89
CA MET A 488 -4.29 -2.38 41.33
C MET A 488 -4.36 -2.37 39.81
N ALA A 489 -5.40 -1.81 39.22
CA ALA A 489 -5.61 -1.77 37.78
C ALA A 489 -4.51 -0.96 37.06
N SER A 490 -4.12 0.18 37.63
CA SER A 490 -3.02 1.01 37.09
C SER A 490 -1.68 0.26 37.08
N ARG A 491 -1.37 -0.48 38.15
CA ARG A 491 -0.16 -1.30 38.21
C ARG A 491 -0.16 -2.38 37.12
N HIS A 492 -1.27 -3.07 36.95
CA HIS A 492 -1.40 -4.10 35.91
C HIS A 492 -1.30 -3.50 34.50
N PHE A 493 -1.91 -2.34 34.26
CA PHE A 493 -1.78 -1.64 32.98
C PHE A 493 -0.32 -1.30 32.65
N LEU A 494 0.42 -0.73 33.62
CA LEU A 494 1.85 -0.42 33.45
C LEU A 494 2.68 -1.69 33.23
N GLN A 495 2.37 -2.79 33.92
CA GLN A 495 3.04 -4.08 33.68
C GLN A 495 2.81 -4.61 32.26
N LEU A 496 1.62 -4.41 31.68
CA LEU A 496 1.35 -4.82 30.29
C LEU A 496 2.15 -4.00 29.29
N ILE A 497 2.38 -2.70 29.55
CA ILE A 497 3.26 -1.86 28.71
C ILE A 497 4.69 -2.42 28.71
N LEU A 498 5.24 -2.71 29.90
CA LEU A 498 6.59 -3.28 30.04
C LEU A 498 6.70 -4.65 29.35
N LEU A 499 5.70 -5.51 29.53
CA LEU A 499 5.64 -6.82 28.86
C LEU A 499 5.60 -6.68 27.32
N GLN A 500 4.86 -5.69 26.81
CA GLN A 500 4.82 -5.40 25.38
C GLN A 500 6.20 -4.96 24.87
N ASP A 501 6.90 -4.11 25.61
CA ASP A 501 8.25 -3.66 25.28
C ASP A 501 9.26 -4.83 25.27
N GLU A 502 9.25 -5.66 26.32
CA GLU A 502 10.09 -6.87 26.40
C GLU A 502 9.81 -7.85 25.25
N LEU A 503 8.53 -8.07 24.90
CA LEU A 503 8.16 -8.93 23.78
C LEU A 503 8.72 -8.39 22.46
N LEU A 504 8.51 -7.10 22.18
CA LEU A 504 8.94 -6.49 20.92
C LEU A 504 10.47 -6.38 20.81
N ALA A 505 11.20 -6.29 21.92
CA ALA A 505 12.65 -6.32 21.94
C ALA A 505 13.26 -7.68 21.50
N THR A 506 12.45 -8.71 21.34
CA THR A 506 12.89 -10.02 20.83
C THR A 506 13.02 -10.08 19.31
N ARG A 507 12.60 -9.02 18.58
CA ARG A 507 12.54 -8.98 17.10
C ARG A 507 13.11 -7.69 16.51
#